data_a33600fdbb528cd41b106dd687e594a8
#
_entry.id   a33600fdbb528cd41b106dd687e594a8
#
_cell.length_a   1.000
_cell.length_b   1.000
_cell.length_c   1.000
_cell.angle_alpha   90.00
_cell.angle_beta   90.00
_cell.angle_gamma   90.00
#
_symmetry.space_group_name_H-M   'P 1'
#
loop_
_entity.id
_entity.type
_entity.pdbx_description
1 polymer ?
#
loop_
_entity_poly.entity_id
_entity_poly.type
_entity_poly.pdbx_seq_one_letter_code
_entity_poly.pdbx_strand_id
1 'polypeptide(L)'
;MAIYQSATYRVKQPAVVKVKAAIQEFVRYVEANEPGTRMYLAWQREDDTTQFMHLFIFDDADAQARHGKSKAVKKFESVYSPELVGGPVVFTDFEMVAGKL
;
A
#
# COMPACT_ATOMS: atom_id res chain seq x y z
N MET A 1 13.20 14.28 -6.09
CA MET A 1 12.82 14.38 -4.67
C MET A 1 11.99 13.16 -4.29
N ALA A 2 12.33 12.55 -3.18
CA ALA A 2 11.59 11.39 -2.69
C ALA A 2 10.16 11.78 -2.29
N ILE A 3 9.24 10.84 -2.48
CA ILE A 3 7.83 11.01 -2.14
C ILE A 3 7.49 10.04 -1.01
N TYR A 4 6.93 10.55 0.05
CA TYR A 4 6.55 9.80 1.25
C TYR A 4 5.04 9.78 1.37
N GLN A 5 4.44 8.59 1.36
CA GLN A 5 2.99 8.46 1.40
C GLN A 5 2.53 7.34 2.31
N SER A 6 1.29 7.45 2.77
CA SER A 6 0.55 6.36 3.38
C SER A 6 -0.76 6.12 2.64
N ALA A 7 -1.26 4.90 2.78
CA ALA A 7 -2.60 4.52 2.32
C ALA A 7 -3.28 3.80 3.48
N THR A 8 -4.47 4.25 3.85
CA THR A 8 -5.26 3.62 4.92
C THR A 8 -6.63 3.23 4.39
N TYR A 9 -7.12 2.07 4.84
CA TYR A 9 -8.42 1.58 4.41
C TYR A 9 -8.94 0.50 5.35
N ARG A 10 -10.25 0.26 5.26
CA ARG A 10 -10.93 -0.82 5.98
C ARG A 10 -11.64 -1.73 4.99
N VAL A 11 -11.62 -3.03 5.26
CA VAL A 11 -12.33 -4.02 4.44
C VAL A 11 -13.35 -4.78 5.30
N LYS A 12 -14.29 -5.44 4.64
CA LYS A 12 -15.25 -6.31 5.29
C LYS A 12 -14.52 -7.43 6.03
N GLN A 13 -15.00 -7.79 7.22
CA GLN A 13 -14.37 -8.84 8.03
C GLN A 13 -14.16 -10.16 7.28
N PRO A 14 -15.12 -10.69 6.50
CA PRO A 14 -14.90 -11.94 5.76
C PRO A 14 -13.81 -11.85 4.68
N ALA A 15 -13.43 -10.65 4.27
CA ALA A 15 -12.42 -10.45 3.23
C ALA A 15 -10.99 -10.34 3.77
N VAL A 16 -10.80 -10.25 5.09
CA VAL A 16 -9.50 -9.98 5.70
C VAL A 16 -8.43 -10.98 5.25
N VAL A 17 -8.73 -12.27 5.25
CA VAL A 17 -7.74 -13.30 4.89
C VAL A 17 -7.26 -13.14 3.44
N LYS A 18 -8.20 -12.97 2.50
CA LYS A 18 -7.81 -12.82 1.09
C LYS A 18 -7.10 -11.50 0.82
N VAL A 19 -7.46 -10.43 1.51
CA VAL A 19 -6.77 -9.14 1.37
C VAL A 19 -5.35 -9.23 1.89
N LYS A 20 -5.12 -9.89 3.03
CA LYS A 20 -3.77 -10.12 3.56
C LYS A 20 -2.90 -10.92 2.58
N ALA A 21 -3.46 -11.96 1.98
CA ALA A 21 -2.74 -12.75 0.98
C ALA A 21 -2.37 -11.91 -0.24
N ALA A 22 -3.31 -11.05 -0.68
CA ALA A 22 -3.07 -10.15 -1.80
C ALA A 22 -2.01 -9.09 -1.49
N ILE A 23 -1.99 -8.56 -0.26
CA ILE A 23 -0.95 -7.64 0.21
C ILE A 23 0.43 -8.30 0.13
N GLN A 24 0.55 -9.52 0.65
CA GLN A 24 1.81 -10.25 0.67
C GLN A 24 2.33 -10.51 -0.75
N GLU A 25 1.47 -10.90 -1.66
CA GLU A 25 1.83 -11.09 -3.07
C GLU A 25 2.28 -9.79 -3.71
N PHE A 26 1.54 -8.71 -3.46
CA PHE A 26 1.83 -7.39 -4.01
C PHE A 26 3.18 -6.86 -3.52
N VAL A 27 3.46 -6.95 -2.23
CA VAL A 27 4.73 -6.48 -1.66
C VAL A 27 5.91 -7.28 -2.21
N ARG A 28 5.77 -8.59 -2.37
CA ARG A 28 6.82 -9.41 -3.02
C ARG A 28 7.12 -8.95 -4.43
N TYR A 29 6.08 -8.58 -5.19
CA TYR A 29 6.25 -8.03 -6.53
C TYR A 29 7.04 -6.71 -6.49
N VAL A 30 6.66 -5.81 -5.59
CA VAL A 30 7.31 -4.50 -5.43
C VAL A 30 8.80 -4.70 -5.12
N GLU A 31 9.14 -5.58 -4.18
CA GLU A 31 10.53 -5.87 -3.83
C GLU A 31 11.34 -6.37 -5.03
N ALA A 32 10.74 -7.22 -5.86
CA ALA A 32 11.46 -7.85 -6.97
C ALA A 32 11.54 -6.98 -8.22
N ASN A 33 10.60 -6.04 -8.43
CA ASN A 33 10.41 -5.41 -9.74
C ASN A 33 10.41 -3.89 -9.73
N GLU A 34 10.41 -3.24 -8.56
CA GLU A 34 10.29 -1.78 -8.47
C GLU A 34 11.47 -1.16 -7.73
N PRO A 35 12.63 -1.03 -8.40
CA PRO A 35 13.81 -0.44 -7.73
C PRO A 35 13.60 1.02 -7.31
N GLY A 36 12.68 1.74 -7.96
CA GLY A 36 12.34 3.12 -7.60
C GLY A 36 11.39 3.24 -6.41
N THR A 37 10.77 2.14 -5.97
CA THR A 37 10.02 2.09 -4.72
C THR A 37 10.99 1.71 -3.61
N ARG A 38 11.48 2.73 -2.91
CA ARG A 38 12.57 2.60 -1.95
C ARG A 38 12.18 1.80 -0.72
N MET A 39 10.92 1.94 -0.29
CA MET A 39 10.36 1.25 0.87
C MET A 39 8.88 1.01 0.65
N TYR A 40 8.40 -0.14 1.06
CA TYR A 40 6.97 -0.45 1.07
C TYR A 40 6.66 -1.35 2.25
N LEU A 41 5.89 -0.84 3.23
CA LEU A 41 5.46 -1.59 4.41
C LEU A 41 3.93 -1.65 4.44
N ALA A 42 3.40 -2.78 4.87
CA ALA A 42 1.96 -2.95 5.04
C ALA A 42 1.72 -3.48 6.45
N TRP A 43 0.85 -2.79 7.19
CA TRP A 43 0.50 -3.12 8.57
C TRP A 43 -0.99 -3.33 8.72
N GLN A 44 -1.34 -4.23 9.61
CA GLN A 44 -2.70 -4.46 10.05
C GLN A 44 -2.82 -4.00 11.50
N ARG A 45 -3.92 -3.32 11.84
CA ARG A 45 -4.16 -2.94 13.24
C ARG A 45 -4.39 -4.20 14.08
N GLU A 46 -3.82 -4.22 15.27
CA GLU A 46 -4.06 -5.32 16.22
C GLU A 46 -5.43 -5.22 16.89
N ASP A 47 -5.89 -3.99 17.15
CA ASP A 47 -7.15 -3.71 17.82
C ASP A 47 -8.37 -3.73 16.90
N ASP A 48 -8.15 -3.70 15.58
CA ASP A 48 -9.20 -3.80 14.57
C ASP A 48 -8.61 -4.42 13.30
N THR A 49 -8.71 -5.72 13.18
CA THR A 49 -8.09 -6.49 12.10
C THR A 49 -8.66 -6.21 10.72
N THR A 50 -9.73 -5.41 10.60
CA THR A 50 -10.27 -4.97 9.31
C THR A 50 -9.54 -3.76 8.73
N GLN A 51 -8.69 -3.10 9.52
CA GLN A 51 -7.98 -1.88 9.11
C GLN A 51 -6.53 -2.15 8.77
N PHE A 52 -6.10 -1.56 7.65
CA PHE A 52 -4.74 -1.66 7.12
C PHE A 52 -4.15 -0.29 6.89
N MET A 53 -2.83 -0.21 7.02
CA MET A 53 -2.05 0.96 6.67
C MET A 53 -0.84 0.52 5.87
N HIS A 54 -0.65 1.15 4.72
CA HIS A 54 0.56 0.98 3.92
C HIS A 54 1.39 2.25 4.02
N LEU A 55 2.70 2.09 4.13
CA LEU A 55 3.64 3.18 4.21
C LEU A 55 4.72 2.95 3.15
N PHE A 56 4.95 3.93 2.30
CA PHE A 56 5.85 3.72 1.17
C PHE A 56 6.58 5.00 0.77
N ILE A 57 7.76 4.79 0.15
CA ILE A 57 8.63 5.87 -0.32
C ILE A 57 9.01 5.58 -1.77
N PHE A 58 8.77 6.55 -2.65
CA PHE A 58 9.25 6.53 -4.04
C PHE A 58 10.46 7.43 -4.18
N ASP A 59 11.40 7.05 -5.05
CA ASP A 59 12.57 7.87 -5.33
C ASP A 59 12.19 9.23 -5.92
N ASP A 60 11.17 9.26 -6.78
CA ASP A 60 10.71 10.44 -7.49
C ASP A 60 9.30 10.22 -8.06
N ALA A 61 8.78 11.23 -8.77
CA ALA A 61 7.47 11.18 -9.42
C ALA A 61 7.41 10.11 -10.52
N ASP A 62 8.51 9.84 -11.22
CA ASP A 62 8.53 8.79 -12.25
C ASP A 62 8.38 7.40 -11.63
N ALA A 63 9.04 7.15 -10.50
CA ALA A 63 8.90 5.90 -9.77
C ALA A 63 7.46 5.72 -9.26
N GLN A 64 6.86 6.78 -8.74
CA GLN A 64 5.45 6.76 -8.31
C GLN A 64 4.53 6.43 -9.48
N ALA A 65 4.74 7.04 -10.63
CA ALA A 65 3.93 6.80 -11.83
C ALA A 65 4.06 5.35 -12.32
N ARG A 66 5.27 4.80 -12.33
CA ARG A 66 5.50 3.40 -12.72
C ARG A 66 4.79 2.44 -11.77
N HIS A 67 4.84 2.71 -10.45
CA HIS A 67 4.12 1.91 -9.45
C HIS A 67 2.62 1.93 -9.73
N GLY A 68 2.04 3.12 -9.91
CA GLY A 68 0.60 3.27 -10.13
C GLY A 68 0.07 2.63 -11.42
N LYS A 69 0.95 2.43 -12.41
CA LYS A 69 0.58 1.80 -13.70
C LYS A 69 0.81 0.31 -13.73
N SER A 70 1.40 -0.28 -12.70
CA SER A 70 1.79 -1.69 -12.72
C SER A 70 0.57 -2.61 -12.74
N LYS A 71 0.74 -3.78 -13.36
CA LYS A 71 -0.28 -4.83 -13.33
C LYS A 71 -0.50 -5.36 -11.92
N ALA A 72 0.56 -5.33 -11.10
CA ALA A 72 0.47 -5.78 -9.71
C ALA A 72 -0.44 -4.87 -8.88
N VAL A 73 -0.35 -3.55 -9.05
CA VAL A 73 -1.27 -2.60 -8.41
C VAL A 73 -2.70 -2.88 -8.84
N LYS A 74 -2.94 -3.06 -10.14
CA LYS A 74 -4.29 -3.32 -10.66
C LYS A 74 -4.85 -4.63 -10.12
N LYS A 75 -4.03 -5.66 -10.06
CA LYS A 75 -4.43 -6.96 -9.49
C LYS A 75 -4.80 -6.81 -8.02
N PHE A 76 -3.97 -6.13 -7.24
CA PHE A 76 -4.24 -5.87 -5.83
C PHE A 76 -5.52 -5.07 -5.65
N GLU A 77 -5.71 -3.98 -6.40
CA GLU A 77 -6.95 -3.19 -6.37
C GLU A 77 -8.19 -4.02 -6.66
N SER A 78 -8.10 -4.96 -7.60
CA SER A 78 -9.23 -5.84 -7.93
C SER A 78 -9.67 -6.72 -6.76
N VAL A 79 -8.75 -7.01 -5.84
CA VAL A 79 -9.04 -7.83 -4.65
C VAL A 79 -9.65 -6.98 -3.54
N TYR A 80 -9.06 -5.83 -3.20
CA TYR A 80 -9.54 -5.07 -2.04
C TYR A 80 -10.68 -4.10 -2.36
N SER A 81 -10.74 -3.52 -3.56
CA SER A 81 -11.74 -2.48 -3.88
C SER A 81 -13.18 -2.91 -3.64
N PRO A 82 -13.62 -4.12 -4.07
CA PRO A 82 -14.98 -4.56 -3.80
C PRO A 82 -15.29 -4.75 -2.32
N GLU A 83 -14.28 -4.85 -1.49
CA GLU A 83 -14.38 -5.20 -0.08
C GLU A 83 -14.30 -3.98 0.84
N LEU A 84 -14.06 -2.78 0.29
CA LEU A 84 -13.91 -1.56 1.08
C LEU A 84 -15.19 -1.21 1.84
N VAL A 85 -15.01 -0.80 3.10
CA VAL A 85 -16.08 -0.24 3.94
C VAL A 85 -15.59 1.06 4.57
N GLY A 86 -16.51 1.97 4.84
CA GLY A 86 -16.17 3.24 5.47
C GLY A 86 -15.56 4.27 4.52
N GLY A 87 -15.63 4.05 3.21
CA GLY A 87 -15.14 4.98 2.20
C GLY A 87 -13.96 4.42 1.39
N PRO A 88 -13.43 5.22 0.46
CA PRO A 88 -12.29 4.81 -0.37
C PRO A 88 -10.99 4.76 0.43
N VAL A 89 -9.94 4.22 -0.20
CA VAL A 89 -8.58 4.31 0.36
C VAL A 89 -8.21 5.78 0.52
N VAL A 90 -7.65 6.12 1.68
CA VAL A 90 -7.17 7.48 1.97
C VAL A 90 -5.66 7.52 1.81
N PHE A 91 -5.19 8.31 0.84
CA PHE A 91 -3.77 8.57 0.64
C PHE A 91 -3.38 9.86 1.34
N THR A 92 -2.27 9.83 2.04
CA THR A 92 -1.74 11.02 2.74
C THR A 92 -0.28 11.21 2.35
N ASP A 93 0.06 12.45 1.99
CA ASP A 93 1.43 12.83 1.68
C ASP A 93 2.14 13.33 2.94
N PHE A 94 3.42 13.00 3.07
CA PHE A 94 4.24 13.37 4.22
C PHE A 94 5.54 14.02 3.78
N GLU A 95 6.10 14.82 4.67
CA GLU A 95 7.45 15.33 4.56
C GLU A 95 8.30 14.65 5.65
N MET A 96 9.47 14.15 5.27
CA MET A 96 10.39 13.56 6.23
C MET A 96 10.94 14.66 7.13
N VAL A 97 10.65 14.62 8.42
CA VAL A 97 11.21 15.54 9.41
C VAL A 97 12.50 14.97 9.98
N ALA A 98 12.51 13.69 10.29
CA ALA A 98 13.67 12.96 10.81
C ALA A 98 13.44 11.47 10.64
N GLY A 99 14.50 10.70 10.57
CA GLY A 99 14.40 9.25 10.45
C GLY A 99 15.71 8.57 10.80
N LYS A 100 15.57 7.35 11.31
CA LYS A 100 16.67 6.38 11.44
C LYS A 100 16.29 5.22 10.54
N LEU A 101 17.08 5.00 9.50
CA LEU A 101 16.82 3.94 8.51
C LEU A 101 17.91 2.88 8.56
#